data_5a9234c2dfdbdcfa6443fcc41c78317f
#
_entry.id   5a9234c2dfdbdcfa6443fcc41c78317f
#
_cell.length_a   1.000
_cell.length_b   1.000
_cell.length_c   1.000
_cell.angle_alpha   90.00
_cell.angle_beta   90.00
_cell.angle_gamma   90.00
#
_symmetry.space_group_name_H-M   'P 1'
#
loop_
_entity.id
_entity.type
_entity.pdbx_description
1 polymer ?
#
loop_
_entity_poly.entity_id
_entity_poly.type
_entity_poly.pdbx_seq_one_letter_code
_entity_poly.pdbx_strand_id
1 'polypeptide(L)'
;MDQNTNSKLITSFLPHGTGVSMINLLKQETGVCTGNVNSSRGTGSSAGASDFDSWVEVDVLDVVVDANRADEIFNFIYEKAGIGEGNHGFIIQQNLARSTKFSLPDLPLEE
;
A
#
# COMPACT_ATOMS: atom_id res chain seq x y z
N MET A 1 -4.19 7.94 24.87
CA MET A 1 -3.99 7.38 23.55
C MET A 1 -4.89 8.09 22.57
N ASP A 2 -4.29 8.60 21.53
CA ASP A 2 -5.06 9.31 20.55
C ASP A 2 -5.65 8.36 19.57
N GLN A 3 -6.90 8.52 19.25
CA GLN A 3 -7.55 7.72 18.24
C GLN A 3 -7.95 8.59 17.08
N ASN A 4 -7.83 8.06 15.93
CA ASN A 4 -8.22 8.77 14.73
C ASN A 4 -9.32 7.97 14.06
N THR A 5 -10.52 8.53 13.99
CA THR A 5 -11.61 7.83 13.37
C THR A 5 -11.82 8.27 11.94
N ASN A 6 -10.94 9.11 11.43
CA ASN A 6 -11.03 9.56 10.05
C ASN A 6 -9.86 9.07 9.25
N SER A 7 -9.52 7.82 9.41
CA SER A 7 -8.44 7.25 8.63
C SER A 7 -8.98 6.28 7.61
N LYS A 8 -8.23 6.09 6.56
CA LYS A 8 -8.58 5.11 5.55
C LYS A 8 -7.38 4.23 5.29
N LEU A 9 -7.67 3.01 4.87
CA LEU A 9 -6.63 2.06 4.54
C LEU A 9 -6.60 1.89 3.04
N ILE A 10 -5.42 2.04 2.45
CA ILE A 10 -5.25 1.81 1.04
C ILE A 10 -4.38 0.57 0.91
N THR A 11 -4.90 -0.44 0.24
CA THR A 11 -4.19 -1.68 0.04
C THR A 11 -3.94 -1.85 -1.45
N SER A 12 -2.70 -2.07 -1.82
CA SER A 12 -2.39 -2.29 -3.22
C SER A 12 -1.60 -3.56 -3.38
N PHE A 13 -1.92 -4.29 -4.43
CA PHE A 13 -1.23 -5.51 -4.77
C PHE A 13 -0.36 -5.16 -5.95
N LEU A 14 0.94 -5.26 -5.77
CA LEU A 14 1.90 -4.76 -6.74
C LEU A 14 2.80 -5.89 -7.20
N PRO A 15 3.45 -5.73 -8.33
CA PRO A 15 4.38 -6.77 -8.76
C PRO A 15 5.44 -7.00 -7.70
N HIS A 16 5.82 -8.24 -7.57
CA HIS A 16 6.78 -8.64 -6.56
C HIS A 16 8.07 -7.82 -6.70
N GLY A 17 8.53 -7.35 -5.59
CA GLY A 17 9.77 -6.60 -5.56
C GLY A 17 9.61 -5.09 -5.69
N THR A 18 8.41 -4.61 -5.97
CA THR A 18 8.25 -3.18 -6.19
C THR A 18 7.68 -2.45 -4.98
N GLY A 19 7.29 -3.19 -3.96
CA GLY A 19 6.65 -2.53 -2.82
C GLY A 19 7.54 -1.61 -2.03
N VAL A 20 8.80 -2.01 -1.83
CA VAL A 20 9.71 -1.17 -1.05
C VAL A 20 10.02 0.11 -1.81
N SER A 21 10.13 0.03 -3.13
CA SER A 21 10.34 1.23 -3.92
C SER A 21 9.16 2.17 -3.77
N MET A 22 7.95 1.63 -3.73
CA MET A 22 6.78 2.47 -3.57
C MET A 22 6.74 3.13 -2.20
N ILE A 23 7.15 2.40 -1.15
CA ILE A 23 7.22 2.99 0.17
C ILE A 23 8.18 4.16 0.16
N ASN A 24 9.30 4.01 -0.50
CA ASN A 24 10.29 5.09 -0.53
C ASN A 24 9.77 6.28 -1.31
N LEU A 25 9.05 6.04 -2.41
CA LEU A 25 8.48 7.13 -3.16
C LEU A 25 7.42 7.86 -2.34
N LEU A 26 6.60 7.12 -1.62
CA LEU A 26 5.59 7.76 -0.79
C LEU A 26 6.24 8.67 0.23
N LYS A 27 7.29 8.19 0.87
CA LYS A 27 7.96 9.03 1.86
C LYS A 27 8.58 10.25 1.22
N GLN A 28 9.21 10.08 0.09
CA GLN A 28 9.92 11.19 -0.53
C GLN A 28 8.99 12.21 -1.13
N GLU A 29 7.91 11.78 -1.73
CA GLU A 29 7.08 12.71 -2.48
C GLU A 29 5.81 13.11 -1.76
N THR A 30 5.32 12.34 -0.83
CA THR A 30 4.11 12.71 -0.14
C THR A 30 4.27 12.82 1.36
N GLY A 31 5.41 12.41 1.87
CA GLY A 31 5.63 12.45 3.32
C GLY A 31 4.93 11.36 4.09
N VAL A 32 4.27 10.44 3.43
CA VAL A 32 3.53 9.39 4.13
C VAL A 32 4.50 8.30 4.55
N CYS A 33 4.51 7.99 5.84
CA CYS A 33 5.43 7.02 6.40
C CYS A 33 4.75 5.82 7.00
N THR A 34 3.48 5.61 6.71
CA THR A 34 2.74 4.53 7.34
C THR A 34 2.65 3.30 6.46
N GLY A 35 3.46 3.22 5.43
CA GLY A 35 3.38 2.08 4.53
C GLY A 35 3.99 0.83 5.12
N ASN A 36 3.43 -0.30 4.78
CA ASN A 36 3.92 -1.59 5.20
C ASN A 36 3.80 -2.55 4.04
N VAL A 37 4.85 -3.29 3.75
CA VAL A 37 4.85 -4.20 2.62
C VAL A 37 5.05 -5.61 3.09
N ASN A 38 4.23 -6.51 2.59
CA ASN A 38 4.41 -7.92 2.80
C ASN A 38 4.41 -8.61 1.44
N SER A 39 5.26 -9.59 1.28
CA SER A 39 5.22 -10.39 0.07
C SER A 39 4.25 -11.53 0.27
N SER A 40 3.48 -11.80 -0.75
CA SER A 40 2.48 -12.81 -0.66
C SER A 40 2.53 -13.65 -1.92
N ARG A 41 2.06 -14.87 -1.83
CA ARG A 41 2.04 -15.73 -2.97
C ARG A 41 0.62 -16.26 -3.14
N GLY A 42 0.11 -16.22 -4.32
CA GLY A 42 -1.22 -16.72 -4.55
C GLY A 42 -1.31 -17.27 -5.93
N THR A 43 -2.43 -17.90 -6.22
CA THR A 43 -2.65 -18.37 -7.55
C THR A 43 -2.91 -17.20 -8.43
N GLY A 44 -2.55 -17.35 -9.61
CA GLY A 44 -2.78 -16.32 -10.55
C GLY A 44 -4.19 -16.16 -10.79
N SER A 45 -4.66 -15.13 -10.40
CA SER A 45 -6.02 -14.94 -10.47
C SER A 45 -6.49 -14.85 -11.78
N SER A 46 -5.74 -14.51 -12.54
CA SER A 46 -6.22 -14.39 -13.75
C SER A 46 -6.82 -15.50 -14.14
N ALA A 47 -6.95 -16.08 -13.48
CA ALA A 47 -7.70 -16.97 -13.82
C ALA A 47 -7.28 -17.58 -14.90
N GLY A 48 -6.63 -17.41 -15.26
CA GLY A 48 -6.33 -18.10 -16.15
C GLY A 48 -6.44 -19.33 -15.77
N ALA A 49 -7.07 -19.49 -15.31
CA ALA A 49 -7.39 -20.68 -15.03
C ALA A 49 -6.40 -21.62 -15.44
N SER A 50 -6.04 -21.57 -16.47
CA SER A 50 -5.21 -22.57 -16.84
C SER A 50 -3.97 -22.57 -16.13
N ASP A 51 -3.81 -21.63 -15.37
CA ASP A 51 -2.62 -21.61 -14.73
C ASP A 51 -2.69 -21.97 -13.40
N PHE A 52 -3.52 -22.82 -13.15
CA PHE A 52 -3.66 -23.16 -11.84
C PHE A 52 -2.40 -23.52 -11.21
N ASP A 53 -1.42 -23.83 -11.89
CA ASP A 53 -0.30 -24.12 -11.16
C ASP A 53 0.62 -23.02 -11.11
N SER A 54 0.32 -21.88 -11.57
CA SER A 54 1.24 -20.84 -11.47
C SER A 54 0.97 -20.04 -10.26
N TRP A 55 1.87 -19.95 -9.39
CA TRP A 55 1.76 -19.11 -8.21
C TRP A 55 2.40 -17.79 -8.53
N VAL A 56 1.68 -16.74 -8.26
CA VAL A 56 2.16 -15.40 -8.52
C VAL A 56 2.54 -14.77 -7.21
N GLU A 57 3.74 -14.27 -7.13
CA GLU A 57 4.16 -13.54 -5.96
C GLU A 57 3.84 -12.09 -6.14
N VAL A 58 3.26 -11.48 -5.15
CA VAL A 58 2.94 -10.06 -5.23
C VAL A 58 3.39 -9.42 -3.94
N ASP A 59 3.62 -8.13 -4.00
CA ASP A 59 3.85 -7.36 -2.80
C ASP A 59 2.52 -6.72 -2.43
N VAL A 60 2.16 -6.82 -1.17
CA VAL A 60 0.95 -6.19 -0.68
C VAL A 60 1.36 -4.99 0.13
N LEU A 61 0.98 -3.83 -0.32
CA LEU A 61 1.32 -2.59 0.35
C LEU A 61 0.08 -2.05 1.04
N ASP A 62 0.17 -1.88 2.35
CA ASP A 62 -0.90 -1.28 3.12
C ASP A 62 -0.46 0.07 3.62
N VAL A 63 -1.29 1.07 3.46
CA VAL A 63 -0.97 2.42 3.91
C VAL A 63 -2.18 2.98 4.62
N VAL A 64 -1.99 3.49 5.83
CA VAL A 64 -3.07 4.12 6.57
C VAL A 64 -2.87 5.62 6.44
N VAL A 65 -3.89 6.32 5.99
CA VAL A 65 -3.77 7.75 5.75
C VAL A 65 -4.98 8.47 6.31
N ASP A 66 -4.83 9.75 6.55
CA ASP A 66 -5.99 10.56 6.95
C ASP A 66 -6.97 10.61 5.81
N ALA A 67 -8.24 10.67 6.14
CA ALA A 67 -9.26 10.65 5.12
C ALA A 67 -9.10 11.80 4.14
N ASN A 68 -8.62 12.93 4.59
CA ASN A 68 -8.51 14.07 3.70
C ASN A 68 -7.33 13.94 2.72
N ARG A 69 -6.48 12.95 2.90
CA ARG A 69 -5.40 12.72 1.95
C ARG A 69 -5.59 11.41 1.19
N ALA A 70 -6.67 10.69 1.48
CA ALA A 70 -6.79 9.35 0.93
C ALA A 70 -6.85 9.34 -0.59
N ASP A 71 -7.63 10.25 -1.17
CA ASP A 71 -7.74 10.27 -2.62
C ASP A 71 -6.41 10.63 -3.27
N GLU A 72 -5.70 11.54 -2.67
CA GLU A 72 -4.40 11.94 -3.19
C GLU A 72 -3.44 10.76 -3.18
N ILE A 73 -3.39 10.02 -2.08
CA ILE A 73 -2.44 8.92 -1.95
C ILE A 73 -2.87 7.74 -2.82
N PHE A 74 -4.19 7.50 -2.91
CA PHE A 74 -4.69 6.45 -3.78
C PHE A 74 -4.26 6.72 -5.23
N ASN A 75 -4.46 7.94 -5.69
CA ASN A 75 -4.10 8.28 -7.05
C ASN A 75 -2.60 8.24 -7.27
N PHE A 76 -1.84 8.64 -6.27
CA PHE A 76 -0.39 8.61 -6.38
C PHE A 76 0.09 7.17 -6.61
N ILE A 77 -0.41 6.23 -5.80
CA ILE A 77 0.01 4.84 -5.96
C ILE A 77 -0.49 4.28 -7.28
N TYR A 78 -1.73 4.60 -7.63
CA TYR A 78 -2.31 4.10 -8.86
C TYR A 78 -1.47 4.50 -10.07
N GLU A 79 -1.05 5.74 -10.09
CA GLU A 79 -0.30 6.22 -11.23
C GLU A 79 1.14 5.77 -11.21
N LYS A 80 1.78 5.82 -10.07
CA LYS A 80 3.20 5.45 -10.02
C LYS A 80 3.40 3.96 -10.22
N ALA A 81 2.43 3.17 -9.83
CA ALA A 81 2.54 1.73 -10.04
C ALA A 81 2.07 1.31 -11.42
N GLY A 82 1.46 2.19 -12.17
CA GLY A 82 0.98 1.85 -13.51
C GLY A 82 -0.18 0.89 -13.50
N ILE A 83 -0.98 0.91 -12.44
CA ILE A 83 -2.01 -0.08 -12.28
C ILE A 83 -3.01 -0.04 -13.42
N GLY A 84 -3.32 1.11 -13.92
CA GLY A 84 -4.29 1.21 -14.99
C GLY A 84 -3.72 1.08 -16.37
N GLU A 85 -2.44 0.72 -16.49
CA GLU A 85 -1.81 0.74 -17.77
C GLU A 85 -1.19 -0.58 -18.11
N GLY A 86 -1.88 -1.64 -17.91
CA GLY A 86 -1.37 -2.92 -18.31
C GLY A 86 -0.71 -3.72 -17.22
N ASN A 87 -0.43 -3.14 -16.10
CA ASN A 87 0.08 -3.90 -15.00
C ASN A 87 -1.04 -4.62 -14.34
N HIS A 88 -0.70 -5.74 -13.71
CA HIS A 88 -1.73 -6.52 -13.08
C HIS A 88 -1.92 -6.15 -11.64
N GLY A 89 -1.72 -4.93 -11.31
CA GLY A 89 -1.90 -4.50 -9.95
C GLY A 89 -3.35 -4.29 -9.59
N PHE A 90 -3.59 -4.10 -8.32
CA PHE A 90 -4.93 -3.90 -7.83
C PHE A 90 -4.85 -3.00 -6.62
N ILE A 91 -5.76 -2.08 -6.48
CA ILE A 91 -5.71 -1.13 -5.38
C ILE A 91 -7.11 -0.89 -4.87
N ILE A 92 -7.27 -0.89 -3.56
CA ILE A 92 -8.55 -0.59 -2.93
C ILE A 92 -8.34 0.39 -1.80
N GLN A 93 -9.39 1.09 -1.47
CA GLN A 93 -9.39 2.04 -0.39
C GLN A 93 -10.63 1.77 0.46
N GLN A 94 -10.44 1.69 1.75
CA GLN A 94 -11.60 1.42 2.60
C GLN A 94 -11.53 2.25 3.86
N ASN A 95 -12.68 2.48 4.43
CA ASN A 95 -12.76 3.21 5.67
C ASN A 95 -12.32 2.33 6.80
N LEU A 96 -11.64 2.94 7.77
CA LEU A 96 -11.33 2.24 9.00
C LEU A 96 -12.30 2.70 10.05
N ALA A 97 -12.83 1.75 10.82
CA ALA A 97 -13.74 2.10 11.87
C ALA A 97 -13.02 2.91 12.93
N ARG A 98 -11.78 2.57 13.19
CA ARG A 98 -11.04 3.23 14.26
C ARG A 98 -9.58 2.89 14.13
N SER A 99 -8.72 3.82 14.46
CA SER A 99 -7.29 3.54 14.50
C SER A 99 -6.66 4.50 15.48
N THR A 100 -5.46 4.18 15.91
CA THR A 100 -4.71 5.14 16.68
C THR A 100 -3.92 5.98 15.70
N LYS A 101 -3.55 7.16 16.11
CA LYS A 101 -2.77 8.02 15.26
C LYS A 101 -1.35 7.49 15.26
N PHE A 102 -0.84 7.21 14.07
CA PHE A 102 0.51 6.70 13.98
C PHE A 102 1.51 7.81 14.14
N SER A 103 2.53 7.56 14.90
CA SER A 103 3.64 8.49 14.94
C SER A 103 4.87 7.68 15.24
N LEU A 104 5.97 8.07 14.64
CA LEU A 104 7.21 7.38 14.91
C LEU A 104 7.71 7.73 16.30
N PRO A 105 8.33 6.80 16.97
CA PRO A 105 8.88 7.11 18.27
C PRO A 105 9.93 8.21 18.14
N ASP A 106 10.03 9.01 19.18
CA ASP A 106 10.96 10.08 19.16
C ASP A 106 12.26 9.55 19.67
N LEU A 107 12.99 8.89 18.87
CA LEU A 107 14.21 8.27 19.29
C LEU A 107 15.37 9.22 19.12
N PRO A 108 16.37 9.16 20.02
CA PRO A 108 17.52 9.99 19.81
C PRO A 108 18.23 9.57 18.55
N LEU A 109 18.79 10.52 17.89
CA LEU A 109 19.52 10.20 16.71
C LEU A 109 20.80 9.52 17.11
N GLU A 110 21.18 8.57 16.30
CA GLU A 110 22.36 7.91 16.60
C GLU A 110 23.42 8.54 15.84
N GLU A 111 24.36 9.07 16.40
CA GLU A 111 25.38 9.72 15.66
C GLU A 111 26.65 9.14 15.84
#